data_de72fc9be6da2308feeb25f13b9cec21
#
_entry.id   de72fc9be6da2308feeb25f13b9cec21
#
_cell.length_a   1.000
_cell.length_b   1.000
_cell.length_c   1.000
_cell.angle_alpha   90.00
_cell.angle_beta   90.00
_cell.angle_gamma   90.00
#
_symmetry.space_group_name_H-M   'P 1'
#
loop_
_entity.id
_entity.type
_entity.pdbx_description
1 polymer ?
#
loop_
_entity_poly.entity_id
_entity_poly.type
_entity_poly.pdbx_seq_one_letter_code
_entity_poly.pdbx_strand_id
1 'polypeptide(L)'
;ETSSQTIYRKNPENKKTIIKGKNSNGIEEFFSTGDMLGTVLKDVFADINIYDDDIRLLQQRFVSPIGNNAISFYKYYLMDTLMVNKRECVHLTFVPQNSQDFGFTGHLYVLNDSTYAVQKCTMNLPKKTGVNFVNRMDITQQYEQLPNGNWVLADDDMTVDLSWNSNKTAGGLQVERTTKYSNYKFDPIEQRLFRLKGSDKRSGYAL
;
A
#
# COMPACT_ATOMS: atom_id res chain seq x y z
N GLU A 1 -16.77 -6.44 -2.57
CA GLU A 1 -15.80 -7.45 -2.11
C GLU A 1 -15.21 -8.16 -3.32
N THR A 2 -13.89 -8.36 -3.32
CA THR A 2 -13.20 -9.05 -4.42
C THR A 2 -12.28 -10.12 -3.86
N SER A 3 -12.38 -11.33 -4.41
CA SER A 3 -11.42 -12.41 -4.16
C SER A 3 -10.56 -12.61 -5.39
N SER A 4 -9.24 -12.63 -5.22
CA SER A 4 -8.30 -12.78 -6.33
C SER A 4 -7.13 -13.70 -5.97
N GLN A 5 -6.45 -14.18 -6.99
CA GLN A 5 -5.19 -14.90 -6.89
C GLN A 5 -4.12 -14.10 -7.62
N THR A 6 -3.06 -13.73 -6.92
CA THR A 6 -1.91 -13.07 -7.53
C THR A 6 -0.78 -14.05 -7.74
N ILE A 7 -0.23 -14.06 -8.95
CA ILE A 7 0.94 -14.84 -9.35
C ILE A 7 2.06 -13.83 -9.61
N TYR A 8 3.16 -13.96 -8.90
CA TYR A 8 4.30 -13.05 -8.99
C TYR A 8 5.60 -13.81 -9.24
N ARG A 9 6.43 -13.27 -10.11
CA ARG A 9 7.80 -13.74 -10.38
C ARG A 9 8.74 -12.54 -10.42
N LYS A 10 9.85 -12.63 -9.71
CA LYS A 10 10.82 -11.53 -9.62
C LYS A 10 11.74 -11.42 -10.85
N ASN A 11 12.18 -12.54 -11.42
CA ASN A 11 13.13 -12.56 -12.55
C ASN A 11 12.67 -13.48 -13.69
N PRO A 12 12.38 -12.95 -14.89
CA PRO A 12 12.07 -11.55 -15.16
C PRO A 12 10.81 -11.16 -14.39
N GLU A 13 10.75 -9.90 -13.98
CA GLU A 13 9.61 -9.42 -13.19
C GLU A 13 8.31 -9.58 -13.98
N ASN A 14 7.36 -10.26 -13.37
CA ASN A 14 6.03 -10.44 -13.94
C ASN A 14 5.02 -10.66 -12.82
N LYS A 15 3.91 -9.92 -12.89
CA LYS A 15 2.81 -10.03 -11.95
C LYS A 15 1.50 -10.22 -12.70
N LYS A 16 0.69 -11.15 -12.25
CA LYS A 16 -0.63 -11.40 -12.81
C LYS A 16 -1.64 -11.61 -11.68
N THR A 17 -2.74 -10.89 -11.75
CA THR A 17 -3.86 -11.06 -10.83
C THR A 17 -5.04 -11.67 -11.56
N ILE A 18 -5.58 -12.74 -11.02
CA ILE A 18 -6.75 -13.45 -11.53
C ILE A 18 -7.87 -13.27 -10.53
N ILE A 19 -8.96 -12.62 -10.93
CA ILE A 19 -10.13 -12.47 -10.09
C ILE A 19 -10.88 -13.79 -10.06
N LYS A 20 -11.15 -14.29 -8.87
CA LYS A 20 -11.90 -15.52 -8.61
C LYS A 20 -13.37 -15.24 -8.31
N GLY A 21 -13.65 -14.11 -7.69
CA GLY A 21 -15.02 -13.69 -7.38
C GLY A 21 -15.06 -12.18 -7.11
N LYS A 22 -16.12 -11.54 -7.52
CA LYS A 22 -16.37 -10.12 -7.31
C LYS A 22 -17.83 -9.92 -6.95
N ASN A 23 -18.06 -9.16 -5.88
CA ASN A 23 -19.37 -8.67 -5.49
C ASN A 23 -19.27 -7.15 -5.33
N SER A 24 -19.91 -6.39 -6.20
CA SER A 24 -19.87 -4.93 -6.17
C SER A 24 -21.25 -4.34 -6.31
N ASN A 25 -21.55 -3.32 -5.53
CA ASN A 25 -22.80 -2.57 -5.58
C ASN A 25 -22.49 -1.10 -5.85
N GLY A 26 -22.77 -0.61 -7.06
CA GLY A 26 -22.79 0.82 -7.40
C GLY A 26 -21.44 1.54 -7.55
N ILE A 27 -20.31 0.93 -7.14
CA ILE A 27 -18.99 1.56 -7.24
C ILE A 27 -18.49 1.65 -8.69
N GLU A 28 -19.00 0.80 -9.58
CA GLU A 28 -18.54 0.72 -10.98
C GLU A 28 -18.78 2.00 -11.77
N GLU A 29 -19.86 2.71 -11.46
CA GLU A 29 -20.17 4.00 -12.09
C GLU A 29 -19.11 5.06 -11.82
N PHE A 30 -18.53 5.08 -10.63
CA PHE A 30 -17.45 6.01 -10.28
C PHE A 30 -16.15 5.76 -11.04
N PHE A 31 -15.88 4.52 -11.43
CA PHE A 31 -14.68 4.18 -12.22
C PHE A 31 -14.84 4.51 -13.71
N SER A 32 -16.07 4.63 -14.20
CA SER A 32 -16.36 4.85 -15.62
C SER A 32 -16.33 6.32 -16.04
N THR A 33 -16.37 7.24 -15.09
CA THR A 33 -16.52 8.69 -15.39
C THR A 33 -15.29 9.33 -16.03
N GLY A 34 -14.14 8.65 -16.05
CA GLY A 34 -12.90 9.22 -16.63
C GLY A 34 -12.38 10.47 -15.92
N ASP A 35 -13.03 10.86 -14.83
CA ASP A 35 -12.75 12.05 -14.06
C ASP A 35 -11.53 11.87 -13.15
N MET A 36 -11.04 12.97 -12.62
CA MET A 36 -9.94 13.01 -11.65
C MET A 36 -10.24 12.13 -10.42
N LEU A 37 -11.50 12.03 -10.00
CA LEU A 37 -11.95 11.13 -8.95
C LEU A 37 -11.72 9.66 -9.30
N GLY A 38 -12.03 9.25 -10.53
CA GLY A 38 -11.75 7.89 -11.01
C GLY A 38 -10.26 7.55 -11.00
N THR A 39 -9.39 8.53 -11.25
CA THR A 39 -7.92 8.34 -11.16
C THR A 39 -7.48 8.14 -9.71
N VAL A 40 -7.96 8.97 -8.79
CA VAL A 40 -7.65 8.83 -7.35
C VAL A 40 -8.17 7.49 -6.82
N LEU A 41 -9.38 7.11 -7.18
CA LEU A 41 -9.94 5.81 -6.79
C LEU A 41 -9.09 4.65 -7.33
N LYS A 42 -8.57 4.77 -8.55
CA LYS A 42 -7.63 3.78 -9.08
C LYS A 42 -6.39 3.64 -8.20
N ASP A 43 -5.82 4.73 -7.76
CA ASP A 43 -4.63 4.71 -6.91
C ASP A 43 -4.91 4.14 -5.50
N VAL A 44 -6.13 4.36 -4.96
CA VAL A 44 -6.57 3.73 -3.69
C VAL A 44 -6.53 2.20 -3.78
N PHE A 45 -6.76 1.65 -4.96
CA PHE A 45 -6.71 0.21 -5.17
C PHE A 45 -5.36 -0.29 -5.73
N ALA A 46 -4.37 0.58 -5.88
CA ALA A 46 -3.03 0.17 -6.31
C ALA A 46 -2.32 -0.62 -5.20
N ASP A 47 -1.53 -1.59 -5.60
CA ASP A 47 -0.66 -2.30 -4.66
C ASP A 47 0.47 -1.39 -4.20
N ILE A 48 0.70 -1.35 -2.91
CA ILE A 48 1.79 -0.61 -2.28
C ILE A 48 2.81 -1.62 -1.74
N ASN A 49 4.07 -1.44 -2.14
CA ASN A 49 5.18 -2.23 -1.64
C ASN A 49 6.20 -1.30 -0.98
N ILE A 50 6.32 -1.34 0.34
CA ILE A 50 7.29 -0.52 1.07
C ILE A 50 8.74 -0.96 0.84
N TYR A 51 8.98 -2.16 0.30
CA TYR A 51 10.31 -2.65 -0.04
C TYR A 51 10.82 -2.17 -1.40
N ASP A 52 9.99 -1.47 -2.18
CA ASP A 52 10.45 -0.73 -3.37
C ASP A 52 11.08 0.60 -2.92
N ASP A 53 11.96 1.16 -3.73
CA ASP A 53 12.60 2.43 -3.41
C ASP A 53 11.61 3.60 -3.41
N ASP A 54 10.65 3.53 -4.33
CA ASP A 54 9.59 4.54 -4.50
C ASP A 54 8.20 3.89 -4.50
N ILE A 55 7.29 4.54 -3.80
CA ILE A 55 5.86 4.24 -3.81
C ILE A 55 5.17 5.20 -4.78
N ARG A 56 4.48 4.67 -5.79
CA ARG A 56 3.73 5.46 -6.76
C ARG A 56 2.27 5.53 -6.36
N LEU A 57 1.83 6.72 -5.98
CA LEU A 57 0.45 7.01 -5.59
C LEU A 57 0.06 8.40 -6.08
N LEU A 58 -1.20 8.56 -6.49
CA LEU A 58 -1.78 9.85 -6.85
C LEU A 58 -0.95 10.58 -7.93
N GLN A 59 -0.45 9.78 -8.90
CA GLN A 59 0.45 10.24 -9.97
C GLN A 59 1.76 10.86 -9.48
N GLN A 60 2.09 10.68 -8.22
CA GLN A 60 3.31 11.16 -7.57
C GLN A 60 4.22 9.99 -7.18
N ARG A 61 5.48 10.31 -6.98
CA ARG A 61 6.49 9.40 -6.46
C ARG A 61 6.84 9.80 -5.04
N PHE A 62 6.69 8.88 -4.12
CA PHE A 62 7.06 9.06 -2.72
C PHE A 62 8.21 8.11 -2.40
N VAL A 63 9.24 8.61 -1.75
CA VAL A 63 10.32 7.76 -1.25
C VAL A 63 9.72 6.80 -0.22
N SER A 64 10.04 5.51 -0.35
CA SER A 64 9.62 4.52 0.65
C SER A 64 10.36 4.74 1.98
N PRO A 65 9.70 4.55 3.12
CA PRO A 65 10.36 4.73 4.43
C PRO A 65 11.43 3.68 4.74
N ILE A 66 11.59 2.65 3.92
CA ILE A 66 12.65 1.64 4.05
C ILE A 66 13.40 1.39 2.74
N GLY A 67 13.18 2.21 1.73
CA GLY A 67 13.91 2.16 0.45
C GLY A 67 15.37 2.61 0.58
N ASN A 68 16.16 2.38 -0.44
CA ASN A 68 17.59 2.69 -0.44
C ASN A 68 17.91 4.19 -0.16
N ASN A 69 17.02 5.08 -0.59
CA ASN A 69 17.15 6.53 -0.39
C ASN A 69 16.48 7.03 0.90
N ALA A 70 15.91 6.17 1.70
CA ALA A 70 15.10 6.54 2.85
C ALA A 70 15.90 7.38 3.88
N ILE A 71 17.13 6.99 4.20
CA ILE A 71 17.99 7.69 5.19
C ILE A 71 18.31 9.12 4.74
N SER A 72 18.43 9.37 3.44
CA SER A 72 18.68 10.70 2.90
C SER A 72 17.43 11.58 2.89
N PHE A 73 16.25 10.97 2.89
CA PHE A 73 14.97 11.67 2.76
C PHE A 73 14.25 11.83 4.10
N TYR A 74 14.33 10.83 5.00
CA TYR A 74 13.61 10.81 6.27
C TYR A 74 14.54 10.97 7.47
N LYS A 75 14.03 11.56 8.55
CA LYS A 75 14.55 11.48 9.92
C LYS A 75 13.78 10.41 10.66
N TYR A 76 14.51 9.59 11.41
CA TYR A 76 13.95 8.53 12.24
C TYR A 76 14.17 8.84 13.70
N TYR A 77 13.14 8.61 14.50
CA TYR A 77 13.19 8.78 15.93
C TYR A 77 12.87 7.45 16.60
N LEU A 78 13.79 6.97 17.40
CA LEU A 78 13.58 5.82 18.26
C LEU A 78 12.61 6.24 19.38
N MET A 79 11.47 5.56 19.49
CA MET A 79 10.46 5.88 20.48
C MET A 79 10.58 4.95 21.68
N ASP A 80 10.21 3.71 21.52
CA ASP A 80 10.16 2.70 22.56
C ASP A 80 10.32 1.28 21.98
N THR A 81 10.24 0.29 22.84
CA THR A 81 10.15 -1.12 22.48
C THR A 81 8.85 -1.67 23.01
N LEU A 82 8.07 -2.31 22.15
CA LEU A 82 6.74 -2.81 22.49
C LEU A 82 6.42 -4.14 21.81
N MET A 83 5.39 -4.81 22.29
CA MET A 83 4.95 -6.08 21.74
C MET A 83 3.94 -5.86 20.60
N VAL A 84 4.28 -6.32 19.40
CA VAL A 84 3.37 -6.37 18.25
C VAL A 84 3.20 -7.83 17.84
N ASN A 85 1.96 -8.32 17.78
CA ASN A 85 1.64 -9.71 17.47
C ASN A 85 2.51 -10.73 18.25
N LYS A 86 2.67 -10.50 19.56
CA LYS A 86 3.46 -11.33 20.49
C LYS A 86 4.97 -11.37 20.22
N ARG A 87 5.50 -10.44 19.43
CA ARG A 87 6.93 -10.28 19.18
C ARG A 87 7.38 -8.89 19.63
N GLU A 88 8.57 -8.83 20.19
CA GLU A 88 9.19 -7.57 20.59
C GLU A 88 9.64 -6.79 19.37
N CYS A 89 9.19 -5.54 19.26
CA CYS A 89 9.50 -4.64 18.17
C CYS A 89 10.07 -3.33 18.70
N VAL A 90 11.07 -2.83 18.02
CA VAL A 90 11.53 -1.44 18.14
C VAL A 90 10.58 -0.56 17.36
N HIS A 91 10.02 0.43 18.01
CA HIS A 91 9.13 1.42 17.41
C HIS A 91 9.92 2.64 16.95
N LEU A 92 9.88 2.91 15.67
CA LEU A 92 10.47 4.09 15.03
C LEU A 92 9.38 4.99 14.48
N THR A 93 9.50 6.28 14.69
CA THR A 93 8.72 7.29 13.95
C THR A 93 9.60 7.86 12.85
N PHE A 94 9.03 8.11 11.67
CA PHE A 94 9.73 8.75 10.56
C PHE A 94 8.97 9.96 10.03
N VAL A 95 9.71 10.98 9.63
CA VAL A 95 9.19 12.21 9.00
C VAL A 95 10.18 12.68 7.94
N PRO A 96 9.75 13.39 6.87
CA PRO A 96 10.66 14.00 5.92
C PRO A 96 11.69 14.91 6.61
N GLN A 97 12.93 14.90 6.16
CA GLN A 97 13.98 15.77 6.71
C GLN A 97 13.64 17.24 6.55
N ASN A 98 13.09 17.59 5.40
CA ASN A 98 12.57 18.91 5.12
C ASN A 98 11.04 18.87 5.15
N SER A 99 10.43 19.71 5.96
CA SER A 99 8.96 19.78 6.11
C SER A 99 8.21 20.24 4.86
N GLN A 100 8.92 20.72 3.85
CA GLN A 100 8.36 21.10 2.54
C GLN A 100 8.39 19.96 1.52
N ASP A 101 9.13 18.89 1.81
CA ASP A 101 9.22 17.75 0.91
C ASP A 101 7.94 16.92 0.94
N PHE A 102 7.54 16.44 -0.25
CA PHE A 102 6.42 15.52 -0.39
C PHE A 102 6.84 14.12 0.07
N GLY A 103 6.44 13.75 1.25
CA GLY A 103 6.76 12.46 1.85
C GLY A 103 5.72 12.01 2.86
N PHE A 104 5.79 10.75 3.19
CA PHE A 104 4.99 10.18 4.27
C PHE A 104 5.54 10.58 5.63
N THR A 105 4.67 10.63 6.60
CA THR A 105 5.03 10.54 8.02
C THR A 105 4.44 9.24 8.56
N GLY A 106 5.05 8.65 9.58
CA GLY A 106 4.48 7.41 10.10
C GLY A 106 5.34 6.69 11.10
N HIS A 107 5.05 5.39 11.24
CA HIS A 107 5.69 4.53 12.22
C HIS A 107 6.11 3.21 11.59
N LEU A 108 7.28 2.74 12.00
CA LEU A 108 7.80 1.41 11.69
C LEU A 108 7.92 0.62 12.99
N TYR A 109 7.46 -0.61 12.95
CA TYR A 109 7.64 -1.58 14.03
C TYR A 109 8.52 -2.70 13.51
N VAL A 110 9.78 -2.65 13.90
CA VAL A 110 10.85 -3.52 13.42
C VAL A 110 11.20 -4.52 14.49
N LEU A 111 11.27 -5.79 14.14
CA LEU A 111 11.62 -6.84 15.10
C LEU A 111 12.95 -6.55 15.79
N ASN A 112 12.96 -6.67 17.10
CA ASN A 112 14.16 -6.56 17.92
C ASN A 112 14.94 -7.88 17.95
N ASP A 113 15.26 -8.39 16.76
CA ASP A 113 16.05 -9.60 16.57
C ASP A 113 17.05 -9.44 15.42
N SER A 114 17.78 -10.48 15.08
CA SER A 114 18.80 -10.45 14.01
C SER A 114 18.22 -10.28 12.60
N THR A 115 16.91 -10.41 12.43
CA THR A 115 16.25 -10.27 11.11
C THR A 115 15.91 -8.83 10.77
N TYR A 116 15.67 -7.99 11.79
CA TYR A 116 15.18 -6.62 11.64
C TYR A 116 13.99 -6.50 10.68
N ALA A 117 13.15 -7.53 10.63
CA ALA A 117 11.99 -7.54 9.74
C ALA A 117 10.96 -6.52 10.18
N VAL A 118 10.36 -5.83 9.22
CA VAL A 118 9.24 -4.92 9.51
C VAL A 118 8.01 -5.77 9.77
N GLN A 119 7.45 -5.66 10.98
CA GLN A 119 6.21 -6.35 11.34
C GLN A 119 4.98 -5.50 11.05
N LYS A 120 5.09 -4.18 11.20
CA LYS A 120 4.02 -3.23 10.88
C LYS A 120 4.62 -1.92 10.39
N CYS A 121 3.97 -1.34 9.40
CA CYS A 121 4.27 0.01 8.90
C CYS A 121 2.97 0.81 8.84
N THR A 122 2.98 2.04 9.36
CA THR A 122 1.91 3.00 9.11
C THR A 122 2.48 4.20 8.39
N MET A 123 1.78 4.67 7.37
CA MET A 123 2.15 5.82 6.55
C MET A 123 0.98 6.77 6.45
N ASN A 124 1.22 8.03 6.72
CA ASN A 124 0.22 9.08 6.64
C ASN A 124 0.67 10.12 5.62
N LEU A 125 -0.22 10.49 4.73
CA LEU A 125 -0.03 11.58 3.78
C LEU A 125 -0.93 12.75 4.20
N PRO A 126 -0.36 13.82 4.78
CA PRO A 126 -1.16 14.94 5.26
C PRO A 126 -1.58 15.88 4.12
N LYS A 127 -2.63 16.65 4.33
CA LYS A 127 -3.21 17.61 3.36
C LYS A 127 -2.21 18.59 2.72
N LYS A 128 -1.08 18.86 3.38
CA LYS A 128 -0.05 19.79 2.90
C LYS A 128 0.74 19.29 1.68
N THR A 129 0.53 18.05 1.28
CA THR A 129 1.31 17.41 0.19
C THR A 129 0.93 17.90 -1.21
N GLY A 130 0.00 18.86 -1.35
CA GLY A 130 -0.33 19.45 -2.64
C GLY A 130 -1.04 18.51 -3.62
N VAL A 131 -1.45 17.34 -3.18
CA VAL A 131 -2.25 16.43 -3.99
C VAL A 131 -3.69 16.94 -4.01
N ASN A 132 -4.14 17.40 -5.16
CA ASN A 132 -5.48 17.91 -5.32
C ASN A 132 -6.53 16.89 -4.89
N PHE A 133 -7.56 17.36 -4.18
CA PHE A 133 -8.69 16.56 -3.69
C PHE A 133 -8.41 15.58 -2.55
N VAL A 134 -7.16 15.28 -2.21
CA VAL A 134 -6.82 14.40 -1.08
C VAL A 134 -6.60 15.27 0.17
N ASN A 135 -7.44 15.09 1.18
CA ASN A 135 -7.28 15.75 2.47
C ASN A 135 -6.35 14.96 3.39
N ARG A 136 -6.46 13.65 3.34
CA ARG A 136 -5.71 12.72 4.17
C ARG A 136 -5.68 11.36 3.50
N MET A 137 -4.56 10.67 3.63
CA MET A 137 -4.43 9.27 3.27
C MET A 137 -3.66 8.57 4.38
N ASP A 138 -4.21 7.49 4.87
CA ASP A 138 -3.60 6.63 5.88
C ASP A 138 -3.46 5.23 5.32
N ILE A 139 -2.28 4.64 5.47
CA ILE A 139 -1.96 3.30 5.02
C ILE A 139 -1.38 2.53 6.19
N THR A 140 -1.87 1.32 6.42
CA THR A 140 -1.35 0.42 7.44
C THR A 140 -1.07 -0.93 6.79
N GLN A 141 0.18 -1.39 6.87
CA GLN A 141 0.58 -2.70 6.41
C GLN A 141 1.08 -3.55 7.58
N GLN A 142 0.63 -4.80 7.63
CA GLN A 142 1.07 -5.77 8.61
C GLN A 142 1.68 -6.97 7.89
N TYR A 143 2.80 -7.43 8.43
CA TYR A 143 3.57 -8.54 7.87
C TYR A 143 3.59 -9.70 8.84
N GLU A 144 3.60 -10.92 8.32
CA GLU A 144 3.72 -12.14 9.09
C GLU A 144 4.85 -13.02 8.60
N GLN A 145 5.41 -13.82 9.48
CA GLN A 145 6.39 -14.83 9.13
C GLN A 145 5.70 -16.16 8.93
N LEU A 146 5.84 -16.72 7.74
CA LEU A 146 5.32 -18.03 7.41
C LEU A 146 6.19 -19.16 8.05
N PRO A 147 5.67 -20.39 8.16
CA PRO A 147 6.40 -21.52 8.70
C PRO A 147 7.73 -21.84 8.00
N ASN A 148 7.86 -21.43 6.72
CA ASN A 148 9.10 -21.57 5.95
C ASN A 148 10.13 -20.45 6.21
N GLY A 149 9.85 -19.54 7.15
CA GLY A 149 10.72 -18.43 7.52
C GLY A 149 10.56 -17.17 6.69
N ASN A 150 9.81 -17.20 5.58
CA ASN A 150 9.61 -16.02 4.74
C ASN A 150 8.65 -15.03 5.39
N TRP A 151 8.98 -13.75 5.30
CA TRP A 151 8.10 -12.65 5.66
C TRP A 151 7.24 -12.23 4.48
N VAL A 152 5.94 -12.09 4.73
CA VAL A 152 4.95 -11.74 3.70
C VAL A 152 3.99 -10.68 4.23
N LEU A 153 3.41 -9.89 3.32
CA LEU A 153 2.33 -8.98 3.65
C LEU A 153 1.08 -9.79 4.00
N ALA A 154 0.49 -9.53 5.17
CA ALA A 154 -0.73 -10.21 5.64
C ALA A 154 -1.97 -9.32 5.46
N ASP A 155 -1.87 -8.07 5.92
CA ASP A 155 -2.96 -7.10 5.85
C ASP A 155 -2.45 -5.78 5.25
N ASP A 156 -3.26 -5.16 4.40
CA ASP A 156 -3.02 -3.85 3.81
C ASP A 156 -4.32 -3.03 3.85
N ASP A 157 -4.36 -2.07 4.77
CA ASP A 157 -5.49 -1.19 4.98
C ASP A 157 -5.15 0.21 4.49
N MET A 158 -6.09 0.83 3.77
CA MET A 158 -5.97 2.20 3.31
C MET A 158 -7.26 2.95 3.55
N THR A 159 -7.14 4.16 4.10
CA THR A 159 -8.24 5.12 4.22
C THR A 159 -7.84 6.40 3.52
N VAL A 160 -8.71 6.92 2.67
CA VAL A 160 -8.50 8.18 1.94
C VAL A 160 -9.70 9.08 2.12
N ASP A 161 -9.44 10.30 2.58
CA ASP A 161 -10.43 11.37 2.64
C ASP A 161 -10.28 12.27 1.42
N LEU A 162 -11.33 12.34 0.61
CA LEU A 162 -11.41 13.15 -0.60
C LEU A 162 -12.35 14.33 -0.40
N SER A 163 -11.97 15.50 -0.89
CA SER A 163 -12.88 16.66 -1.00
C SER A 163 -12.71 17.32 -2.35
N TRP A 164 -13.81 17.52 -3.06
CA TRP A 164 -13.81 18.16 -4.39
C TRP A 164 -14.17 19.64 -4.37
N ASN A 165 -14.27 20.24 -3.19
CA ASN A 165 -14.51 21.67 -3.12
C ASN A 165 -13.70 22.32 -1.98
N SER A 166 -13.12 23.47 -2.26
CA SER A 166 -12.40 24.30 -1.28
C SER A 166 -13.30 24.89 -0.19
N ASN A 167 -14.61 24.90 -0.42
CA ASN A 167 -15.60 25.36 0.57
C ASN A 167 -16.06 24.18 1.42
N LYS A 168 -15.85 24.25 2.72
CA LYS A 168 -16.15 23.22 3.73
C LYS A 168 -17.62 22.74 3.79
N THR A 169 -18.51 23.29 2.97
CA THR A 169 -19.94 22.99 2.90
C THR A 169 -20.34 22.02 1.78
N ALA A 170 -19.44 21.67 0.89
CA ALA A 170 -19.74 20.74 -0.19
C ALA A 170 -19.01 19.43 0.03
N GLY A 171 -19.77 18.37 0.12
CA GLY A 171 -19.46 16.96 0.36
C GLY A 171 -18.02 16.47 0.22
N GLY A 172 -17.66 15.53 1.04
CA GLY A 172 -16.45 14.72 0.96
C GLY A 172 -16.79 13.25 0.75
N LEU A 173 -15.85 12.47 0.27
CA LEU A 173 -15.94 11.03 0.16
C LEU A 173 -14.79 10.42 0.97
N GLN A 174 -15.14 9.55 1.91
CA GLN A 174 -14.15 8.69 2.56
C GLN A 174 -14.18 7.33 1.86
N VAL A 175 -13.02 6.88 1.45
CA VAL A 175 -12.84 5.57 0.82
C VAL A 175 -11.96 4.72 1.72
N GLU A 176 -12.43 3.52 2.04
CA GLU A 176 -11.69 2.55 2.83
C GLU A 176 -11.46 1.29 2.00
N ARG A 177 -10.24 0.78 2.05
CA ARG A 177 -9.85 -0.49 1.47
C ARG A 177 -9.17 -1.35 2.51
N THR A 178 -9.66 -2.56 2.67
CA THR A 178 -8.98 -3.62 3.46
C THR A 178 -8.63 -4.77 2.52
N THR A 179 -7.37 -5.13 2.47
CA THR A 179 -6.88 -6.27 1.69
C THR A 179 -6.22 -7.26 2.63
N LYS A 180 -6.67 -8.51 2.59
CA LYS A 180 -6.07 -9.62 3.35
C LYS A 180 -5.42 -10.61 2.39
N TYR A 181 -4.17 -10.92 2.67
CA TYR A 181 -3.38 -11.86 1.89
C TYR A 181 -3.24 -13.18 2.66
N SER A 182 -3.45 -14.27 1.98
CA SER A 182 -3.35 -15.61 2.58
C SER A 182 -2.94 -16.66 1.54
N ASN A 183 -2.68 -17.88 2.01
CA ASN A 183 -2.39 -19.03 1.16
C ASN A 183 -1.17 -18.83 0.24
N TYR A 184 -0.12 -18.22 0.77
CA TYR A 184 1.15 -18.04 0.08
C TYR A 184 1.77 -19.37 -0.32
N LYS A 185 2.22 -19.46 -1.59
CA LYS A 185 2.94 -20.61 -2.13
C LYS A 185 4.20 -20.13 -2.84
N PHE A 186 5.30 -20.81 -2.64
CA PHE A 186 6.62 -20.48 -3.20
C PHE A 186 7.10 -21.54 -4.19
N ASP A 187 6.17 -22.29 -4.76
CA ASP A 187 6.47 -23.32 -5.77
C ASP A 187 6.93 -22.67 -7.08
N PRO A 188 7.74 -23.38 -7.89
CA PRO A 188 8.09 -22.94 -9.22
C PRO A 188 6.84 -22.65 -10.06
N ILE A 189 6.77 -21.45 -10.64
CA ILE A 189 5.59 -21.02 -11.41
C ILE A 189 5.73 -21.47 -12.86
N GLU A 190 4.78 -22.25 -13.35
CA GLU A 190 4.73 -22.64 -14.75
C GLU A 190 4.48 -21.42 -15.66
N GLN A 191 5.28 -21.27 -16.72
CA GLN A 191 5.15 -20.14 -17.65
C GLN A 191 3.76 -20.03 -18.28
N ARG A 192 3.05 -21.15 -18.44
CA ARG A 192 1.68 -21.16 -18.98
C ARG A 192 0.71 -20.31 -18.15
N LEU A 193 0.91 -20.19 -16.82
CA LEU A 193 0.04 -19.42 -15.94
C LEU A 193 0.08 -17.92 -16.25
N PHE A 194 1.21 -17.40 -16.74
CA PHE A 194 1.30 -16.01 -17.19
C PHE A 194 0.65 -15.77 -18.56
N ARG A 195 0.39 -16.82 -19.33
CA ARG A 195 -0.27 -16.74 -20.65
C ARG A 195 -1.79 -16.88 -20.58
N LEU A 196 -2.33 -17.41 -19.48
CA LEU A 196 -3.78 -17.49 -19.31
C LEU A 196 -4.38 -16.07 -19.39
N LYS A 197 -5.52 -15.92 -20.09
CA LYS A 197 -6.28 -14.67 -20.09
C LYS A 197 -6.68 -14.36 -18.63
N GLY A 198 -5.89 -13.53 -17.98
CA GLY A 198 -6.27 -12.88 -16.74
C GLY A 198 -6.95 -11.59 -17.12
N SER A 199 -7.69 -11.02 -16.21
CA SER A 199 -8.00 -9.61 -16.31
C SER A 199 -6.67 -8.89 -16.36
N ASP A 200 -6.22 -8.57 -17.57
CA ASP A 200 -5.00 -7.80 -17.79
C ASP A 200 -5.21 -6.46 -17.15
N LYS A 201 -4.40 -6.17 -16.18
CA LYS A 201 -4.50 -4.86 -15.62
C LYS A 201 -3.20 -4.33 -15.13
N ARG A 202 -2.77 -3.47 -15.96
CA ARG A 202 -1.85 -2.38 -15.66
C ARG A 202 -2.32 -1.50 -14.48
N SER A 203 -3.47 -1.79 -13.93
CA SER A 203 -4.04 -1.09 -12.78
C SER A 203 -4.79 -2.07 -11.93
N GLY A 204 -4.29 -2.94 -11.18
CA GLY A 204 -4.97 -3.78 -10.20
C GLY A 204 -6.50 -3.92 -10.19
N TYR A 205 -7.18 -3.44 -11.24
CA TYR A 205 -8.64 -3.49 -11.39
C TYR A 205 -9.02 -4.46 -12.48
N ALA A 206 -9.67 -5.46 -12.09
CA ALA A 206 -10.57 -6.15 -12.97
C ALA A 206 -11.86 -5.33 -13.05
N LEU A 207 -12.14 -4.80 -14.18
CA LEU A 207 -13.48 -4.42 -14.53
C LEU A 207 -14.31 -5.67 -14.77
#